data_b8807e765a7ce85eb709d85c2f806d70
#
_entry.id   b8807e765a7ce85eb709d85c2f806d70
#
_cell.length_a   1.000
_cell.length_b   1.000
_cell.length_c   1.000
_cell.angle_alpha   90.00
_cell.angle_beta   90.00
_cell.angle_gamma   90.00
#
_symmetry.space_group_name_H-M   'P 1'
#
loop_
_entity.id
_entity.type
_entity.pdbx_description
1 polymer ?
#
loop_
_entity_poly.entity_id
_entity_poly.type
_entity_poly.pdbx_seq_one_letter_code
_entity_poly.pdbx_strand_id
1 'polypeptide(L)'
;MNNQVTDTILMIKPCNFGYNPLTAKDNAYQNIYKDGLSKDDIAQKAIFEFENFVKVLKKAGIKVVEFPDSSLPYTPDSIFPNNWISTHSNGVVYLYPMLSINRRLERNPDIINYLNNKFSINMIVSDLLSFEDKNHFLEGTGSMVLDRVNRIAYACISKRTNKNLFIKWCDMANFQPISFLACDLHTPIYHTNVMMSICSEMVFICLESIVNKEEKEELLSLFHKTNK
;
A
#
# COMPACT_ATOMS: atom_id res chain seq x y z
N MET A 1 0.18 -12.46 20.25
CA MET A 1 1.20 -12.78 19.21
C MET A 1 0.91 -11.92 18.01
N ASN A 2 1.93 -11.36 17.37
CA ASN A 2 1.73 -10.67 16.09
C ASN A 2 1.53 -11.73 15.00
N ASN A 3 0.40 -11.67 14.30
CA ASN A 3 0.17 -12.50 13.13
C ASN A 3 0.64 -11.76 11.87
N GLN A 4 1.25 -12.48 10.94
CA GLN A 4 1.63 -11.91 9.64
C GLN A 4 0.41 -11.58 8.79
N VAL A 5 -0.61 -12.42 8.86
CA VAL A 5 -1.84 -12.32 8.07
C VAL A 5 -3.04 -12.02 8.95
N THR A 6 -4.10 -11.49 8.34
CA THR A 6 -5.39 -11.20 8.97
C THR A 6 -6.51 -12.00 8.31
N ASP A 7 -7.59 -12.23 9.04
CA ASP A 7 -8.82 -12.84 8.52
C ASP A 7 -9.85 -11.80 8.05
N THR A 8 -9.56 -10.52 8.28
CA THR A 8 -10.49 -9.43 7.97
C THR A 8 -9.76 -8.35 7.17
N ILE A 9 -10.30 -7.98 6.01
CA ILE A 9 -9.74 -6.96 5.13
C ILE A 9 -10.79 -5.92 4.76
N LEU A 10 -10.34 -4.68 4.62
CA LEU A 10 -11.13 -3.56 4.11
C LEU A 10 -10.81 -3.36 2.64
N MET A 11 -11.85 -3.24 1.82
CA MET A 11 -11.74 -3.00 0.38
C MET A 11 -12.67 -1.88 -0.05
N ILE A 12 -12.24 -1.09 -1.03
CA ILE A 12 -13.05 -0.02 -1.62
C ILE A 12 -13.64 -0.52 -2.93
N LYS A 13 -14.98 -0.57 -3.02
CA LYS A 13 -15.66 -0.92 -4.27
C LYS A 13 -15.49 0.24 -5.25
N PRO A 14 -14.86 0.02 -6.42
CA PRO A 14 -14.54 1.10 -7.35
C PRO A 14 -15.80 1.74 -7.91
N CYS A 15 -15.76 3.08 -8.08
CA CYS A 15 -16.78 3.85 -8.80
C CYS A 15 -16.20 4.46 -10.07
N ASN A 16 -15.01 5.03 -9.96
CA ASN A 16 -14.36 5.81 -11.03
C ASN A 16 -12.98 5.25 -11.42
N PHE A 17 -12.75 3.95 -11.23
CA PHE A 17 -11.45 3.36 -11.57
C PHE A 17 -11.09 3.62 -13.04
N GLY A 18 -9.86 4.08 -13.26
CA GLY A 18 -9.38 4.40 -14.58
C GLY A 18 -7.99 5.01 -14.59
N TYR A 19 -7.57 5.49 -15.75
CA TYR A 19 -6.29 6.17 -15.90
C TYR A 19 -6.23 7.44 -15.05
N ASN A 20 -5.17 7.54 -14.23
CA ASN A 20 -4.90 8.71 -13.40
C ASN A 20 -3.71 9.50 -13.95
N PRO A 21 -3.92 10.63 -14.63
CA PRO A 21 -2.83 11.39 -15.25
C PRO A 21 -1.84 11.99 -14.24
N LEU A 22 -2.24 12.13 -12.97
CA LEU A 22 -1.35 12.65 -11.93
C LEU A 22 -0.38 11.58 -11.41
N THR A 23 -0.81 10.31 -11.36
CA THR A 23 0.02 9.19 -10.90
C THR A 23 0.77 8.53 -12.05
N ALA A 24 0.31 8.64 -13.28
CA ALA A 24 0.96 8.05 -14.46
C ALA A 24 2.36 8.61 -14.74
N LYS A 25 2.68 9.81 -14.22
CA LYS A 25 3.99 10.45 -14.40
C LYS A 25 5.16 9.66 -13.78
N ASP A 26 4.88 8.88 -12.77
CA ASP A 26 5.86 8.08 -12.02
C ASP A 26 5.45 6.61 -11.84
N ASN A 27 4.31 6.21 -12.41
CA ASN A 27 3.82 4.84 -12.45
C ASN A 27 3.94 4.28 -13.88
N ALA A 28 5.07 3.63 -14.18
CA ALA A 28 5.32 3.03 -15.49
C ALA A 28 4.36 1.89 -15.85
N TYR A 29 3.64 1.33 -14.88
CA TYR A 29 2.69 0.23 -15.10
C TYR A 29 1.29 0.72 -15.48
N GLN A 30 1.04 2.03 -15.42
CA GLN A 30 -0.23 2.60 -15.79
C GLN A 30 -0.24 2.93 -17.30
N ASN A 31 -1.08 2.23 -18.06
CA ASN A 31 -1.21 2.45 -19.50
C ASN A 31 -2.42 3.32 -19.83
N ILE A 32 -2.27 4.21 -20.82
CA ILE A 32 -3.40 4.87 -21.46
C ILE A 32 -4.15 3.79 -22.25
N TYR A 33 -5.48 3.87 -22.26
CA TYR A 33 -6.39 2.91 -22.92
C TYR A 33 -5.92 2.53 -24.33
N LYS A 34 -5.41 1.30 -24.51
CA LYS A 34 -4.89 0.83 -25.80
C LYS A 34 -5.93 0.07 -26.63
N ASP A 35 -7.02 -0.39 -26.02
CA ASP A 35 -7.93 -1.36 -26.62
C ASP A 35 -9.28 -0.79 -27.08
N GLY A 36 -9.35 0.53 -27.32
CA GLY A 36 -10.59 1.20 -27.72
C GLY A 36 -11.72 1.19 -26.68
N LEU A 37 -11.41 0.80 -25.44
CA LEU A 37 -12.37 0.80 -24.34
C LEU A 37 -12.65 2.24 -23.87
N SER A 38 -13.91 2.54 -23.62
CA SER A 38 -14.31 3.79 -22.95
C SER A 38 -13.94 3.78 -21.46
N LYS A 39 -13.98 4.95 -20.81
CA LYS A 39 -13.82 5.04 -19.36
C LYS A 39 -14.88 4.22 -18.63
N ASP A 40 -16.10 4.23 -19.13
CA ASP A 40 -17.22 3.49 -18.52
C ASP A 40 -17.02 1.98 -18.64
N ASP A 41 -16.50 1.49 -19.76
CA ASP A 41 -16.17 0.07 -19.93
C ASP A 41 -15.12 -0.39 -18.92
N ILE A 42 -14.10 0.45 -18.68
CA ILE A 42 -13.03 0.15 -17.71
C ILE A 42 -13.57 0.17 -16.28
N ALA A 43 -14.38 1.16 -15.92
CA ALA A 43 -15.01 1.23 -14.61
C ALA A 43 -15.91 0.01 -14.36
N GLN A 44 -16.71 -0.40 -15.35
CA GLN A 44 -17.57 -1.59 -15.24
C GLN A 44 -16.75 -2.89 -15.12
N LYS A 45 -15.66 -3.03 -15.88
CA LYS A 45 -14.75 -4.17 -15.72
C LYS A 45 -14.12 -4.21 -14.32
N ALA A 46 -13.68 -3.07 -13.80
CA ALA A 46 -13.11 -2.99 -12.46
C ALA A 46 -14.13 -3.40 -11.38
N ILE A 47 -15.39 -2.97 -11.51
CA ILE A 47 -16.47 -3.39 -10.60
C ILE A 47 -16.67 -4.91 -10.68
N PHE A 48 -16.73 -5.46 -11.89
CA PHE A 48 -16.92 -6.90 -12.08
C PHE A 48 -15.78 -7.73 -11.49
N GLU A 49 -14.53 -7.33 -11.72
CA GLU A 49 -13.34 -7.97 -11.14
C GLU A 49 -13.32 -7.86 -9.62
N PHE A 50 -13.65 -6.69 -9.07
CA PHE A 50 -13.77 -6.47 -7.63
C PHE A 50 -14.79 -7.42 -7.00
N GLU A 51 -16.00 -7.49 -7.55
CA GLU A 51 -17.07 -8.35 -7.02
C GLU A 51 -16.71 -9.83 -7.07
N ASN A 52 -16.03 -10.27 -8.14
CA ASN A 52 -15.56 -11.65 -8.24
C ASN A 52 -14.43 -11.93 -7.24
N PHE A 53 -13.51 -11.00 -7.05
CA PHE A 53 -12.44 -11.16 -6.06
C PHE A 53 -13.00 -11.22 -4.63
N VAL A 54 -13.96 -10.36 -4.29
CA VAL A 54 -14.66 -10.41 -2.99
C VAL A 54 -15.33 -11.78 -2.78
N LYS A 55 -15.99 -12.35 -3.82
CA LYS A 55 -16.58 -13.70 -3.71
C LYS A 55 -15.53 -14.77 -3.42
N VAL A 56 -14.36 -14.70 -4.09
CA VAL A 56 -13.26 -15.64 -3.87
C VAL A 56 -12.74 -15.54 -2.44
N LEU A 57 -12.50 -14.32 -1.94
CA LEU A 57 -12.03 -14.08 -0.59
C LEU A 57 -13.02 -14.60 0.46
N LYS A 58 -14.30 -14.29 0.32
CA LYS A 58 -15.36 -14.78 1.22
C LYS A 58 -15.46 -16.31 1.21
N LYS A 59 -15.31 -16.93 0.02
CA LYS A 59 -15.28 -18.41 -0.10
C LYS A 59 -14.05 -19.02 0.60
N ALA A 60 -12.93 -18.30 0.65
CA ALA A 60 -11.74 -18.70 1.37
C ALA A 60 -11.81 -18.43 2.90
N GLY A 61 -12.95 -17.95 3.42
CA GLY A 61 -13.17 -17.68 4.84
C GLY A 61 -12.70 -16.29 5.30
N ILE A 62 -12.30 -15.41 4.38
CA ILE A 62 -11.88 -14.04 4.70
C ILE A 62 -13.11 -13.14 4.87
N LYS A 63 -13.15 -12.39 5.95
CA LYS A 63 -14.14 -11.34 6.16
C LYS A 63 -13.76 -10.10 5.35
N VAL A 64 -14.62 -9.71 4.42
CA VAL A 64 -14.41 -8.52 3.60
C VAL A 64 -15.35 -7.41 4.07
N VAL A 65 -14.78 -6.29 4.48
CA VAL A 65 -15.47 -5.04 4.79
C VAL A 65 -15.41 -4.17 3.54
N GLU A 66 -16.56 -4.00 2.89
CA GLU A 66 -16.66 -3.27 1.63
C GLU A 66 -17.15 -1.85 1.89
N PHE A 67 -16.40 -0.85 1.40
CA PHE A 67 -16.84 0.53 1.35
C PHE A 67 -17.09 0.95 -0.10
N PRO A 68 -18.20 1.62 -0.39
CA PRO A 68 -18.41 2.21 -1.70
C PRO A 68 -17.46 3.39 -1.88
N ASP A 69 -16.88 3.51 -3.07
CA ASP A 69 -16.25 4.75 -3.51
C ASP A 69 -17.33 5.78 -3.86
N SER A 70 -16.93 7.04 -3.96
CA SER A 70 -17.79 8.15 -4.36
C SER A 70 -17.45 8.63 -5.78
N SER A 71 -18.46 9.07 -6.53
CA SER A 71 -18.24 9.70 -7.82
C SER A 71 -17.53 11.05 -7.71
N LEU A 72 -17.64 11.71 -6.57
CA LEU A 72 -16.97 12.99 -6.27
C LEU A 72 -16.42 12.95 -4.83
N PRO A 73 -15.18 13.44 -4.62
CA PRO A 73 -14.22 13.89 -5.65
C PRO A 73 -13.76 12.76 -6.57
N TYR A 74 -13.23 13.05 -7.75
CA TYR A 74 -12.72 12.06 -8.69
C TYR A 74 -11.40 11.46 -8.20
N THR A 75 -11.46 10.20 -7.77
CA THR A 75 -10.36 9.45 -7.13
C THR A 75 -10.18 8.09 -7.81
N PRO A 76 -9.60 8.02 -9.02
CA PRO A 76 -9.53 6.79 -9.81
C PRO A 76 -8.69 5.66 -9.17
N ASP A 77 -7.81 5.99 -8.21
CA ASP A 77 -6.95 5.05 -7.48
C ASP A 77 -7.49 4.68 -6.08
N SER A 78 -8.74 5.04 -5.75
CA SER A 78 -9.36 4.81 -4.42
C SER A 78 -9.38 3.36 -3.97
N ILE A 79 -9.31 2.41 -4.92
CA ILE A 79 -9.25 0.96 -4.64
C ILE A 79 -7.98 0.52 -3.89
N PHE A 80 -7.01 1.42 -3.70
CA PHE A 80 -5.76 1.17 -2.98
C PHE A 80 -5.70 1.90 -1.63
N PRO A 81 -6.62 1.61 -0.68
CA PRO A 81 -6.66 2.30 0.61
C PRO A 81 -5.39 2.08 1.44
N ASN A 82 -4.68 0.99 1.21
CA ASN A 82 -3.41 0.68 1.85
C ASN A 82 -2.32 1.73 1.63
N ASN A 83 -2.50 2.65 0.69
CA ASN A 83 -1.55 3.74 0.44
C ASN A 83 -1.76 4.93 1.39
N TRP A 84 -2.97 5.15 1.90
CA TRP A 84 -3.24 6.27 2.79
C TRP A 84 -3.56 5.88 4.24
N ILE A 85 -3.86 4.58 4.51
CA ILE A 85 -4.18 4.07 5.85
C ILE A 85 -3.57 2.70 6.09
N SER A 86 -3.13 2.44 7.33
CA SER A 86 -2.84 1.10 7.80
C SER A 86 -3.32 0.90 9.23
N THR A 87 -3.72 -0.34 9.55
CA THR A 87 -4.15 -0.77 10.88
C THR A 87 -3.17 -1.76 11.47
N HIS A 88 -2.97 -1.69 12.79
CA HIS A 88 -2.01 -2.52 13.50
C HIS A 88 -2.67 -3.24 14.69
N SER A 89 -2.12 -4.41 15.04
CA SER A 89 -2.67 -5.29 16.10
C SER A 89 -2.69 -4.66 17.50
N ASN A 90 -1.92 -3.60 17.72
CA ASN A 90 -1.93 -2.81 18.96
C ASN A 90 -3.00 -1.72 18.99
N GLY A 91 -3.91 -1.69 18.00
CA GLY A 91 -4.97 -0.69 17.90
C GLY A 91 -4.52 0.68 17.38
N VAL A 92 -3.31 0.77 16.83
CA VAL A 92 -2.84 2.01 16.20
C VAL A 92 -3.22 2.03 14.72
N VAL A 93 -3.72 3.17 14.26
CA VAL A 93 -4.00 3.47 12.85
C VAL A 93 -3.06 4.58 12.40
N TYR A 94 -2.35 4.37 11.30
CA TYR A 94 -1.52 5.41 10.68
C TYR A 94 -2.18 5.95 9.43
N LEU A 95 -2.17 7.27 9.27
CA LEU A 95 -2.51 7.98 8.04
C LEU A 95 -1.23 8.46 7.36
N TYR A 96 -1.15 8.29 6.05
CA TYR A 96 0.09 8.47 5.30
C TYR A 96 0.03 9.64 4.33
N PRO A 97 1.16 10.38 4.16
CA PRO A 97 1.29 11.46 3.20
C PRO A 97 1.42 10.91 1.78
N MET A 98 0.57 11.42 0.87
CA MET A 98 0.44 11.00 -0.52
C MET A 98 1.06 12.03 -1.47
N LEU A 99 1.79 11.55 -2.49
CA LEU A 99 2.40 12.39 -3.52
C LEU A 99 1.33 13.11 -4.35
N SER A 100 0.40 12.35 -4.92
CA SER A 100 -0.62 12.87 -5.82
C SER A 100 -1.75 13.56 -5.04
N ILE A 101 -2.06 14.81 -5.42
CA ILE A 101 -3.06 15.63 -4.72
C ILE A 101 -4.45 14.98 -4.75
N ASN A 102 -4.85 14.41 -5.88
CA ASN A 102 -6.15 13.73 -5.98
C ASN A 102 -6.23 12.48 -5.10
N ARG A 103 -5.11 11.80 -4.83
CA ARG A 103 -5.09 10.66 -3.92
C ARG A 103 -5.23 11.04 -2.44
N ARG A 104 -4.88 12.27 -2.07
CA ARG A 104 -5.12 12.81 -0.73
C ARG A 104 -6.62 12.90 -0.42
N LEU A 105 -7.46 13.04 -1.46
CA LEU A 105 -8.92 13.07 -1.35
C LEU A 105 -9.55 11.68 -1.10
N GLU A 106 -8.77 10.61 -1.22
CA GLU A 106 -9.20 9.23 -0.93
C GLU A 106 -9.36 8.97 0.58
N ARG A 107 -8.83 9.84 1.45
CA ARG A 107 -8.94 9.72 2.90
C ARG A 107 -10.39 9.91 3.34
N ASN A 108 -11.11 8.81 3.46
CA ASN A 108 -12.52 8.81 3.78
C ASN A 108 -12.75 8.77 5.31
N PRO A 109 -13.36 9.82 5.91
CA PRO A 109 -13.68 9.86 7.34
C PRO A 109 -14.59 8.72 7.80
N ASP A 110 -15.49 8.25 6.94
CA ASP A 110 -16.43 7.18 7.30
C ASP A 110 -15.71 5.85 7.55
N ILE A 111 -14.60 5.61 6.84
CA ILE A 111 -13.74 4.45 7.09
C ILE A 111 -13.11 4.56 8.49
N ILE A 112 -12.60 5.74 8.83
CA ILE A 112 -11.99 5.97 10.15
C ILE A 112 -13.04 5.81 11.27
N ASN A 113 -14.23 6.36 11.09
CA ASN A 113 -15.35 6.22 12.02
C ASN A 113 -15.78 4.76 12.16
N TYR A 114 -15.85 4.03 11.06
CA TYR A 114 -16.17 2.61 11.09
C TYR A 114 -15.14 1.81 11.89
N LEU A 115 -13.84 2.05 11.63
CA LEU A 115 -12.76 1.38 12.36
C LEU A 115 -12.83 1.67 13.86
N ASN A 116 -13.05 2.92 14.26
CA ASN A 116 -13.24 3.29 15.67
C ASN A 116 -14.43 2.58 16.33
N ASN A 117 -15.52 2.40 15.59
CA ASN A 117 -16.75 1.80 16.14
C ASN A 117 -16.73 0.27 16.19
N LYS A 118 -15.94 -0.38 15.32
CA LYS A 118 -15.95 -1.83 15.14
C LYS A 118 -14.71 -2.54 15.67
N PHE A 119 -13.63 -1.82 15.85
CA PHE A 119 -12.36 -2.35 16.32
C PHE A 119 -11.86 -1.53 17.51
N SER A 120 -11.04 -2.13 18.36
CA SER A 120 -10.42 -1.44 19.49
C SER A 120 -9.30 -0.54 19.00
N ILE A 121 -9.64 0.61 18.43
CA ILE A 121 -8.66 1.62 18.03
C ILE A 121 -8.24 2.43 19.25
N ASN A 122 -6.95 2.42 19.55
CA ASN A 122 -6.36 3.15 20.68
C ASN A 122 -5.84 4.53 20.28
N MET A 123 -5.35 4.65 19.04
CA MET A 123 -4.74 5.88 18.54
C MET A 123 -4.79 5.98 17.03
N ILE A 124 -5.07 7.19 16.54
CA ILE A 124 -4.91 7.54 15.11
C ILE A 124 -3.76 8.51 14.99
N VAL A 125 -2.72 8.12 14.25
CA VAL A 125 -1.53 8.93 14.00
C VAL A 125 -1.69 9.62 12.65
N SER A 126 -1.89 10.93 12.69
CA SER A 126 -2.04 11.79 11.49
C SER A 126 -0.89 12.78 11.30
N ASP A 127 0.06 12.86 12.24
CA ASP A 127 1.16 13.83 12.22
C ASP A 127 2.05 13.72 10.98
N LEU A 128 2.09 12.52 10.37
CA LEU A 128 2.83 12.28 9.14
C LEU A 128 2.27 13.08 7.95
N LEU A 129 0.99 13.45 7.98
CA LEU A 129 0.36 14.20 6.88
C LEU A 129 1.00 15.57 6.65
N SER A 130 1.56 16.19 7.71
CA SER A 130 2.27 17.48 7.62
C SER A 130 3.52 17.43 6.71
N PHE A 131 4.00 16.24 6.39
CA PHE A 131 5.13 16.06 5.48
C PHE A 131 4.75 16.27 3.99
N GLU A 132 3.46 16.28 3.66
CA GLU A 132 2.99 16.65 2.32
C GLU A 132 3.41 18.06 1.93
N ASP A 133 3.38 19.01 2.88
CA ASP A 133 3.82 20.39 2.67
C ASP A 133 5.34 20.50 2.44
N LYS A 134 6.08 19.50 2.87
CA LYS A 134 7.53 19.41 2.71
C LYS A 134 7.94 18.57 1.48
N ASN A 135 6.97 18.12 0.67
CA ASN A 135 7.18 17.18 -0.43
C ASN A 135 7.90 15.88 -0.02
N HIS A 136 7.63 15.40 1.18
CA HIS A 136 8.08 14.10 1.66
C HIS A 136 6.89 13.16 1.77
N PHE A 137 6.96 12.02 1.10
CA PHE A 137 5.85 11.09 0.97
C PHE A 137 6.22 9.71 1.48
N LEU A 138 5.23 9.01 2.01
CA LEU A 138 5.31 7.62 2.42
C LEU A 138 3.91 7.02 2.24
N GLU A 139 3.69 6.34 1.13
CA GLU A 139 2.36 5.87 0.76
C GLU A 139 2.05 4.48 1.37
N GLY A 140 1.97 4.44 2.70
CA GLY A 140 1.53 3.29 3.48
C GLY A 140 2.19 1.97 3.12
N THR A 141 1.39 0.91 3.04
CA THR A 141 1.87 -0.41 2.63
C THR A 141 1.94 -0.62 1.11
N GLY A 142 1.88 0.45 0.33
CA GLY A 142 2.43 0.54 -1.01
C GLY A 142 3.93 0.78 -0.94
N SER A 143 4.34 1.84 -0.24
CA SER A 143 5.74 2.22 -0.03
C SER A 143 6.55 1.20 0.77
N MET A 144 5.91 0.42 1.64
CA MET A 144 6.60 -0.54 2.51
C MET A 144 5.85 -1.86 2.62
N VAL A 145 6.62 -2.94 2.75
CA VAL A 145 6.14 -4.29 3.04
C VAL A 145 6.57 -4.65 4.46
N LEU A 146 5.64 -5.17 5.25
CA LEU A 146 5.85 -5.38 6.69
C LEU A 146 5.96 -6.87 7.04
N ASP A 147 7.08 -7.27 7.60
CA ASP A 147 7.16 -8.49 8.40
C ASP A 147 6.67 -8.16 9.82
N ARG A 148 5.40 -8.41 10.05
CA ARG A 148 4.73 -8.06 11.30
C ARG A 148 5.18 -8.93 12.46
N VAL A 149 5.62 -10.16 12.19
CA VAL A 149 6.10 -11.11 13.19
C VAL A 149 7.47 -10.69 13.69
N ASN A 150 8.41 -10.46 12.78
CA ASN A 150 9.80 -10.10 13.11
C ASN A 150 9.97 -8.58 13.30
N ARG A 151 8.92 -7.79 13.11
CA ARG A 151 8.95 -6.33 13.26
C ARG A 151 9.97 -5.66 12.33
N ILE A 152 10.00 -6.09 11.07
CA ILE A 152 10.87 -5.53 10.04
C ILE A 152 10.01 -4.89 8.96
N ALA A 153 10.38 -3.69 8.55
CA ALA A 153 9.75 -2.99 7.44
C ALA A 153 10.75 -2.86 6.28
N TYR A 154 10.32 -3.25 5.09
CA TYR A 154 11.12 -3.19 3.87
C TYR A 154 10.59 -2.08 2.96
N ALA A 155 11.46 -1.23 2.45
CA ALA A 155 11.06 -0.12 1.59
C ALA A 155 12.01 0.11 0.40
N CYS A 156 11.45 0.06 -0.80
CA CYS A 156 12.10 0.57 -2.00
C CYS A 156 11.99 2.09 -2.02
N ILE A 157 13.12 2.78 -2.00
CA ILE A 157 13.16 4.26 -1.97
C ILE A 157 12.81 4.82 -3.34
N SER A 158 11.87 5.77 -3.35
CA SER A 158 11.34 6.37 -4.57
C SER A 158 10.79 7.77 -4.31
N LYS A 159 10.18 8.40 -5.33
CA LYS A 159 9.45 9.67 -5.14
C LYS A 159 8.27 9.55 -4.17
N ARG A 160 7.68 8.34 -4.01
CA ARG A 160 6.55 8.06 -3.10
C ARG A 160 6.98 7.45 -1.77
N THR A 161 8.29 7.23 -1.59
CA THR A 161 8.88 6.61 -0.39
C THR A 161 10.12 7.37 0.04
N ASN A 162 9.93 8.40 0.86
CA ASN A 162 11.05 9.18 1.41
C ASN A 162 11.76 8.38 2.51
N LYS A 163 13.08 8.18 2.39
CA LYS A 163 13.89 7.37 3.30
C LYS A 163 13.82 7.84 4.75
N ASN A 164 13.96 9.14 4.98
CA ASN A 164 13.97 9.68 6.34
C ASN A 164 12.59 9.57 6.99
N LEU A 165 11.52 9.77 6.22
CA LEU A 165 10.17 9.61 6.71
C LEU A 165 9.83 8.13 6.98
N PHE A 166 10.33 7.22 6.17
CA PHE A 166 10.23 5.79 6.41
C PHE A 166 10.92 5.37 7.71
N ILE A 167 12.17 5.83 7.96
CA ILE A 167 12.88 5.56 9.22
C ILE A 167 12.10 6.12 10.41
N LYS A 168 11.62 7.37 10.30
CA LYS A 168 10.78 7.99 11.36
C LYS A 168 9.54 7.16 11.65
N TRP A 169 8.84 6.68 10.61
CA TRP A 169 7.68 5.81 10.81
C TRP A 169 8.07 4.50 11.50
N CYS A 170 9.18 3.89 11.12
CA CYS A 170 9.68 2.66 11.74
C CYS A 170 9.96 2.86 13.23
N ASP A 171 10.58 3.97 13.62
CA ASP A 171 10.82 4.31 15.03
C ASP A 171 9.49 4.44 15.78
N MET A 172 8.51 5.18 15.24
CA MET A 172 7.18 5.35 15.84
C MET A 172 6.42 4.05 15.97
N ALA A 173 6.51 3.17 14.95
CA ALA A 173 5.77 1.92 14.87
C ALA A 173 6.54 0.73 15.47
N ASN A 174 7.77 0.94 15.97
CA ASN A 174 8.68 -0.08 16.48
C ASN A 174 8.95 -1.20 15.47
N PHE A 175 9.41 -0.82 14.27
CA PHE A 175 9.92 -1.71 13.22
C PHE A 175 11.39 -1.42 12.94
N GLN A 176 12.15 -2.47 12.61
CA GLN A 176 13.49 -2.32 12.06
C GLN A 176 13.37 -1.87 10.59
N PRO A 177 13.94 -0.73 10.19
CA PRO A 177 13.91 -0.28 8.81
C PRO A 177 14.95 -0.99 7.94
N ILE A 178 14.52 -1.50 6.80
CA ILE A 178 15.41 -1.98 5.71
C ILE A 178 15.01 -1.27 4.44
N SER A 179 15.92 -0.48 3.90
CA SER A 179 15.66 0.30 2.68
C SER A 179 16.64 -0.05 1.58
N PHE A 180 16.18 -0.08 0.35
CA PHE A 180 16.98 -0.41 -0.84
C PHE A 180 16.50 0.39 -2.05
N LEU A 181 17.29 0.37 -3.12
CA LEU A 181 16.91 0.92 -4.42
C LEU A 181 16.55 -0.21 -5.38
N ALA A 182 15.45 -0.04 -6.11
CA ALA A 182 15.03 -1.00 -7.13
C ALA A 182 14.53 -0.30 -8.39
N CYS A 183 14.83 -0.92 -9.54
CA CYS A 183 14.43 -0.44 -10.87
C CYS A 183 13.87 -1.60 -11.70
N ASP A 184 12.90 -1.29 -12.54
CA ASP A 184 12.50 -2.12 -13.67
C ASP A 184 13.15 -1.54 -14.93
N LEU A 185 14.10 -2.29 -15.52
CA LEU A 185 15.03 -1.80 -16.53
C LEU A 185 15.78 -0.54 -16.01
N HIS A 186 15.33 0.65 -16.36
CA HIS A 186 15.91 1.93 -15.94
C HIS A 186 14.95 2.83 -15.19
N THR A 187 13.73 2.34 -14.94
CA THR A 187 12.68 3.10 -14.26
C THR A 187 12.62 2.70 -12.79
N PRO A 188 12.77 3.65 -11.85
CA PRO A 188 12.64 3.35 -10.43
C PRO A 188 11.28 2.74 -10.11
N ILE A 189 11.27 1.67 -9.32
CA ILE A 189 10.05 1.08 -8.79
C ILE A 189 9.47 2.03 -7.74
N TYR A 190 8.25 2.49 -7.97
CA TYR A 190 7.65 3.54 -7.14
C TYR A 190 7.08 3.04 -5.80
N HIS A 191 6.69 1.77 -5.71
CA HIS A 191 6.16 1.14 -4.50
C HIS A 191 6.80 -0.23 -4.27
N THR A 192 7.09 -0.56 -3.02
CA THR A 192 7.71 -1.83 -2.63
C THR A 192 6.78 -3.02 -2.88
N ASN A 193 5.47 -2.87 -2.67
CA ASN A 193 4.50 -3.94 -2.87
C ASN A 193 4.32 -4.36 -4.34
N VAL A 194 4.84 -3.60 -5.29
CA VAL A 194 4.86 -3.98 -6.72
C VAL A 194 5.84 -5.14 -6.96
N MET A 195 6.93 -5.20 -6.20
CA MET A 195 8.01 -6.14 -6.40
C MET A 195 8.22 -7.14 -5.27
N MET A 196 7.53 -6.97 -4.14
CA MET A 196 7.75 -7.78 -2.94
C MET A 196 6.47 -8.01 -2.16
N SER A 197 6.33 -9.21 -1.58
CA SER A 197 5.34 -9.52 -0.55
C SER A 197 5.87 -10.51 0.46
N ILE A 198 5.39 -10.45 1.71
CA ILE A 198 5.80 -11.34 2.81
C ILE A 198 4.60 -12.11 3.32
N CYS A 199 4.71 -13.43 3.30
CA CYS A 199 3.78 -14.39 3.90
C CYS A 199 4.27 -14.84 5.29
N SER A 200 3.55 -15.80 5.90
CA SER A 200 3.95 -16.34 7.20
C SER A 200 5.31 -17.05 7.14
N GLU A 201 5.57 -17.81 6.07
CA GLU A 201 6.74 -18.69 5.97
C GLU A 201 7.58 -18.44 4.70
N MET A 202 7.23 -17.47 3.87
CA MET A 202 7.93 -17.22 2.63
C MET A 202 7.88 -15.74 2.21
N VAL A 203 8.81 -15.35 1.36
CA VAL A 203 8.91 -14.06 0.70
C VAL A 203 8.82 -14.24 -0.81
N PHE A 204 8.01 -13.43 -1.47
CA PHE A 204 8.05 -13.24 -2.91
C PHE A 204 8.74 -11.91 -3.19
N ILE A 205 9.81 -11.92 -3.98
CA ILE A 205 10.58 -10.71 -4.29
C ILE A 205 11.24 -10.83 -5.66
N CYS A 206 11.21 -9.74 -6.43
CA CYS A 206 11.98 -9.60 -7.66
C CYS A 206 13.41 -9.13 -7.33
N LEU A 207 14.31 -10.07 -7.07
CA LEU A 207 15.70 -9.76 -6.69
C LEU A 207 16.52 -9.09 -7.80
N GLU A 208 16.16 -9.30 -9.05
CA GLU A 208 16.80 -8.71 -10.23
C GLU A 208 16.58 -7.20 -10.30
N SER A 209 15.50 -6.72 -9.70
CA SER A 209 15.18 -5.29 -9.66
C SER A 209 16.04 -4.52 -8.67
N ILE A 210 16.68 -5.16 -7.69
CA ILE A 210 17.49 -4.49 -6.67
C ILE A 210 18.83 -4.05 -7.30
N VAL A 211 19.10 -2.75 -7.23
CA VAL A 211 20.23 -2.11 -7.96
C VAL A 211 21.57 -2.43 -7.31
N ASN A 212 21.64 -2.41 -5.97
CA ASN A 212 22.86 -2.59 -5.22
C ASN A 212 23.01 -4.05 -4.77
N LYS A 213 24.19 -4.63 -5.07
CA LYS A 213 24.49 -6.04 -4.73
C LYS A 213 24.57 -6.26 -3.22
N GLU A 214 25.13 -5.33 -2.48
CA GLU A 214 25.28 -5.43 -1.03
C GLU A 214 23.89 -5.37 -0.36
N GLU A 215 23.00 -4.47 -0.81
CA GLU A 215 21.61 -4.42 -0.33
C GLU A 215 20.87 -5.74 -0.61
N LYS A 216 21.10 -6.34 -1.78
CA LYS A 216 20.53 -7.66 -2.13
C LYS A 216 21.02 -8.77 -1.21
N GLU A 217 22.33 -8.84 -0.95
CA GLU A 217 22.93 -9.83 -0.05
C GLU A 217 22.46 -9.65 1.40
N GLU A 218 22.33 -8.40 1.87
CA GLU A 218 21.77 -8.09 3.18
C GLU A 218 20.33 -8.58 3.31
N LEU A 219 19.48 -8.33 2.32
CA LEU A 219 18.09 -8.82 2.30
C LEU A 219 18.03 -10.35 2.36
N LEU A 220 18.80 -11.05 1.54
CA LEU A 220 18.84 -12.51 1.54
C LEU A 220 19.29 -13.07 2.89
N SER A 221 20.33 -12.49 3.48
CA SER A 221 20.81 -12.86 4.82
C SER A 221 19.72 -12.69 5.88
N LEU A 222 18.94 -11.61 5.77
CA LEU A 222 17.86 -11.31 6.72
C LEU A 222 16.69 -12.27 6.57
N PHE A 223 16.30 -12.63 5.34
CA PHE A 223 15.27 -13.66 5.10
C PHE A 223 15.67 -15.01 5.69
N HIS A 224 16.91 -15.44 5.51
CA HIS A 224 17.41 -16.66 6.15
C HIS A 224 17.34 -16.60 7.69
N LYS A 225 17.72 -15.46 8.29
CA LYS A 225 17.66 -15.29 9.75
C LYS A 225 16.23 -15.29 10.30
N THR A 226 15.26 -14.89 9.50
CA THR A 226 13.84 -14.82 9.88
C THR A 226 13.02 -16.02 9.41
N ASN A 227 13.66 -17.04 8.87
CA ASN A 227 13.04 -18.25 8.31
C ASN A 227 11.97 -17.94 7.25
N LYS A 228 12.30 -17.04 6.31
CA LYS A 228 11.44 -16.65 5.19
C LYS A 228 11.99 -17.19 3.86
#